data_670e8fd4ec7098d28d9dfe7e067a5b1e
#
_entry.id   670e8fd4ec7098d28d9dfe7e067a5b1e
#
_cell.length_a   1.000
_cell.length_b   1.000
_cell.length_c   1.000
_cell.angle_alpha   90.00
_cell.angle_beta   90.00
_cell.angle_gamma   90.00
#
_symmetry.space_group_name_H-M   'P 1'
#
loop_
_entity.id
_entity.type
_entity.pdbx_description
1 polymer ?
#
loop_
_entity_poly.entity_id
_entity_poly.type
_entity_poly.pdbx_seq_one_letter_code
_entity_poly.pdbx_strand_id
1 'polypeptide(L)'
;MRYLKRFNESFNIEKFDVEKDEIKEWLSDFLDEHPQLKLNICEWRSSDPKDAFNIIISYPESDDPLNDLDLPLITETEFPIKPYLLFFENRLKERGLKVSYYDYGVMWSMLKIGISRI
;
A
#
# COMPACT_ATOMS: atom_id res chain seq x y z
N MET A 1 20.03 -4.73 9.08
CA MET A 1 19.29 -3.51 8.86
C MET A 1 19.69 -2.79 7.59
N ARG A 2 20.98 -2.62 7.39
CA ARG A 2 21.46 -1.92 6.19
C ARG A 2 21.00 -2.58 4.90
N TYR A 3 20.96 -3.89 4.85
CA TYR A 3 20.60 -4.51 3.62
C TYR A 3 19.07 -4.57 3.40
N LEU A 4 18.28 -4.47 4.47
CA LEU A 4 16.84 -4.27 4.31
C LEU A 4 16.55 -2.91 3.70
N LYS A 5 17.26 -1.90 4.13
CA LYS A 5 17.14 -0.57 3.57
C LYS A 5 17.56 -0.57 2.10
N ARG A 6 18.66 -1.27 1.81
CA ARG A 6 19.15 -1.38 0.45
C ARG A 6 18.15 -2.13 -0.44
N PHE A 7 17.50 -3.15 0.11
CA PHE A 7 16.49 -3.89 -0.62
C PHE A 7 15.32 -2.98 -1.00
N ASN A 8 14.86 -2.16 -0.06
CA ASN A 8 13.78 -1.22 -0.31
C ASN A 8 14.17 -0.15 -1.31
N GLU A 9 15.41 0.28 -1.27
CA GLU A 9 15.91 1.29 -2.19
C GLU A 9 16.06 0.76 -3.60
N SER A 10 16.20 -0.57 -3.76
CA SER A 10 16.38 -1.16 -5.08
C SER A 10 15.09 -1.19 -5.90
N PHE A 11 13.92 -1.09 -5.24
CA PHE A 11 12.66 -1.10 -5.95
C PHE A 11 12.29 0.31 -6.41
N ASN A 12 12.06 0.45 -7.70
CA ASN A 12 11.74 1.74 -8.30
C ASN A 12 10.42 1.65 -9.06
N ILE A 13 9.37 2.30 -8.53
CA ILE A 13 8.06 2.29 -9.18
C ILE A 13 7.98 3.25 -10.36
N GLU A 14 8.98 4.11 -10.55
CA GLU A 14 8.98 5.06 -11.67
C GLU A 14 8.97 4.34 -13.02
N LYS A 15 9.43 3.10 -13.06
CA LYS A 15 9.36 2.29 -14.29
C LYS A 15 7.91 2.01 -14.71
N PHE A 16 6.95 2.26 -13.84
CA PHE A 16 5.53 2.13 -14.14
C PHE A 16 4.87 3.49 -14.41
N ASP A 17 5.69 4.52 -14.63
CA ASP A 17 5.24 5.88 -14.90
C ASP A 17 4.44 6.50 -13.75
N VAL A 18 4.83 6.16 -12.53
CA VAL A 18 4.20 6.61 -11.30
C VAL A 18 5.28 6.87 -10.26
N GLU A 19 5.09 7.86 -9.41
CA GLU A 19 5.98 8.15 -8.30
C GLU A 19 5.30 7.79 -6.98
N LYS A 20 6.10 7.44 -5.98
CA LYS A 20 5.61 7.09 -4.66
C LYS A 20 4.78 8.22 -4.06
N ASP A 21 5.21 9.46 -4.23
CA ASP A 21 4.48 10.61 -3.69
C ASP A 21 3.13 10.78 -4.36
N GLU A 22 3.00 10.41 -5.64
CA GLU A 22 1.71 10.43 -6.32
C GLU A 22 0.74 9.42 -5.71
N ILE A 23 1.24 8.22 -5.40
CA ILE A 23 0.41 7.19 -4.75
C ILE A 23 -0.10 7.71 -3.42
N LYS A 24 0.77 8.34 -2.63
CA LYS A 24 0.37 8.89 -1.33
C LYS A 24 -0.66 10.00 -1.49
N GLU A 25 -0.50 10.84 -2.51
CA GLU A 25 -1.45 11.92 -2.78
C GLU A 25 -2.81 11.38 -3.17
N TRP A 26 -2.84 10.36 -4.03
CA TRP A 26 -4.10 9.78 -4.49
C TRP A 26 -4.86 9.03 -3.39
N LEU A 27 -4.18 8.62 -2.34
CA LEU A 27 -4.79 7.99 -1.18
C LEU A 27 -4.78 8.90 0.05
N SER A 28 -4.51 10.20 -0.15
CA SER A 28 -4.36 11.13 0.97
C SER A 28 -5.62 11.25 1.82
N ASP A 29 -6.80 11.20 1.21
CA ASP A 29 -8.03 11.29 1.98
C ASP A 29 -8.14 10.15 2.99
N PHE A 30 -7.78 8.94 2.57
CA PHE A 30 -7.77 7.78 3.46
C PHE A 30 -6.69 7.94 4.54
N LEU A 31 -5.49 8.34 4.14
CA LEU A 31 -4.38 8.48 5.07
C LEU A 31 -4.60 9.62 6.07
N ASP A 32 -5.25 10.69 5.63
CA ASP A 32 -5.55 11.81 6.51
C ASP A 32 -6.59 11.44 7.57
N GLU A 33 -7.54 10.57 7.22
CA GLU A 33 -8.51 10.07 8.20
C GLU A 33 -7.90 9.05 9.15
N HIS A 34 -6.79 8.44 8.76
CA HIS A 34 -6.12 7.42 9.55
C HIS A 34 -4.63 7.74 9.67
N PRO A 35 -4.30 8.86 10.35
CA PRO A 35 -2.90 9.33 10.40
C PRO A 35 -1.96 8.39 11.12
N GLN A 36 -2.49 7.42 11.88
CA GLN A 36 -1.69 6.41 12.55
C GLN A 36 -1.13 5.37 11.58
N LEU A 37 -1.63 5.33 10.35
CA LEU A 37 -1.17 4.36 9.37
C LEU A 37 -0.10 4.92 8.46
N LYS A 38 0.74 4.04 7.96
CA LYS A 38 1.83 4.36 7.06
C LYS A 38 1.69 3.56 5.78
N LEU A 39 1.99 4.21 4.65
CA LEU A 39 1.96 3.58 3.33
C LEU A 39 3.37 3.24 2.88
N ASN A 40 3.56 2.02 2.42
CA ASN A 40 4.80 1.57 1.80
C ASN A 40 4.47 0.92 0.47
N ILE A 41 5.45 0.90 -0.41
CA ILE A 41 5.31 0.27 -1.72
C ILE A 41 6.37 -0.80 -1.83
N CYS A 42 5.97 -1.98 -2.30
CA CYS A 42 6.92 -3.07 -2.47
C CYS A 42 6.68 -3.76 -3.80
N GLU A 43 7.72 -4.46 -4.25
CA GLU A 43 7.68 -5.21 -5.49
C GLU A 43 6.70 -6.37 -5.38
N TRP A 44 5.86 -6.52 -6.40
CA TRP A 44 4.99 -7.68 -6.49
C TRP A 44 5.75 -8.80 -7.18
N ARG A 45 6.13 -9.79 -6.39
CA ARG A 45 6.86 -10.94 -6.89
C ARG A 45 5.87 -11.97 -7.42
N SER A 46 5.66 -11.93 -8.72
CA SER A 46 4.75 -12.82 -9.41
C SER A 46 5.33 -13.17 -10.77
N SER A 47 4.89 -14.30 -11.31
CA SER A 47 5.26 -14.71 -12.66
C SER A 47 4.41 -14.03 -13.73
N ASP A 48 3.33 -13.36 -13.36
CA ASP A 48 2.47 -12.66 -14.29
C ASP A 48 3.11 -11.33 -14.70
N PRO A 49 3.39 -11.13 -16.00
CA PRO A 49 4.03 -9.89 -16.44
C PRO A 49 3.16 -8.65 -16.29
N LYS A 50 1.85 -8.81 -16.05
CA LYS A 50 0.97 -7.68 -15.81
C LYS A 50 1.07 -7.14 -14.40
N ASP A 51 1.54 -7.94 -13.45
CA ASP A 51 1.68 -7.51 -12.06
C ASP A 51 2.76 -6.42 -11.97
N ALA A 52 2.45 -5.37 -11.24
CA ALA A 52 3.34 -4.22 -11.14
C ALA A 52 3.95 -4.09 -9.75
N PHE A 53 3.16 -3.72 -8.76
CA PHE A 53 3.66 -3.53 -7.40
C PHE A 53 2.52 -3.67 -6.41
N ASN A 54 2.89 -3.74 -5.12
CA ASN A 54 1.93 -3.78 -4.02
C ASN A 54 2.05 -2.51 -3.19
N ILE A 55 0.91 -2.05 -2.71
CA ILE A 55 0.85 -0.98 -1.72
C ILE A 55 0.50 -1.64 -0.39
N ILE A 56 1.30 -1.36 0.63
CA ILE A 56 1.09 -1.91 1.97
C ILE A 56 0.80 -0.76 2.91
N ILE A 57 -0.35 -0.82 3.57
CA ILE A 57 -0.74 0.18 4.56
C ILE A 57 -0.81 -0.52 5.91
N SER A 58 -0.05 -0.02 6.87
CA SER A 58 0.08 -0.66 8.17
C SER A 58 0.49 0.38 9.21
N TYR A 59 0.49 -0.04 10.47
CA TYR A 59 1.05 0.81 11.52
C TYR A 59 2.55 0.88 11.36
N PRO A 60 3.18 2.02 11.70
CA PRO A 60 4.63 2.11 11.71
C PRO A 60 5.22 1.10 12.68
N GLU A 61 6.41 0.61 12.39
CA GLU A 61 7.11 -0.29 13.31
C GLU A 61 7.35 0.43 14.63
N SER A 62 7.12 -0.30 15.72
CA SER A 62 7.34 0.20 17.08
C SER A 62 8.46 -0.59 17.74
N ASP A 63 9.29 0.10 18.50
CA ASP A 63 10.33 -0.55 19.30
C ASP A 63 9.75 -1.26 20.52
N ASP A 64 8.50 -0.96 20.87
CA ASP A 64 7.82 -1.56 22.00
C ASP A 64 6.67 -2.44 21.51
N PRO A 65 6.87 -3.77 21.43
CA PRO A 65 5.83 -4.68 20.94
C PRO A 65 4.59 -4.71 21.83
N LEU A 66 4.67 -4.26 23.06
CA LEU A 66 3.49 -4.21 23.94
C LEU A 66 2.52 -3.12 23.51
N ASN A 67 3.01 -2.06 22.89
CA ASN A 67 2.11 -1.02 22.35
C ASN A 67 1.30 -1.52 21.18
N ASP A 68 1.82 -2.49 20.43
CA ASP A 68 1.13 -3.03 19.27
C ASP A 68 -0.11 -3.82 19.64
N LEU A 69 -0.17 -4.34 20.88
CA LEU A 69 -1.30 -5.13 21.34
C LEU A 69 -2.56 -4.30 21.55
N ASP A 70 -2.41 -3.01 21.77
CA ASP A 70 -3.53 -2.10 22.02
C ASP A 70 -4.04 -1.43 20.74
N LEU A 71 -3.39 -1.68 19.60
CA LEU A 71 -3.78 -1.07 18.35
C LEU A 71 -4.97 -1.83 17.72
N PRO A 72 -5.94 -1.11 17.14
CA PRO A 72 -7.05 -1.78 16.46
C PRO A 72 -6.53 -2.60 15.28
N LEU A 73 -7.16 -3.74 15.03
CA LEU A 73 -6.84 -4.53 13.85
C LEU A 73 -7.20 -3.74 12.59
N ILE A 74 -6.41 -3.89 11.55
CA ILE A 74 -6.67 -3.22 10.28
C ILE A 74 -7.67 -4.06 9.50
N THR A 75 -8.93 -3.69 9.60
CA THR A 75 -10.04 -4.39 8.97
C THR A 75 -10.87 -3.42 8.15
N GLU A 76 -11.73 -3.96 7.32
CA GLU A 76 -12.61 -3.13 6.51
C GLU A 76 -13.56 -2.29 7.35
N THR A 77 -13.96 -2.79 8.53
CA THR A 77 -14.85 -2.07 9.43
C THR A 77 -14.15 -0.86 10.04
N GLU A 78 -12.90 -1.03 10.49
CA GLU A 78 -12.17 0.04 11.18
C GLU A 78 -11.47 1.00 10.21
N PHE A 79 -11.00 0.47 9.08
CA PHE A 79 -10.22 1.23 8.11
C PHE A 79 -10.74 0.95 6.69
N PRO A 80 -11.95 1.43 6.34
CA PRO A 80 -12.54 1.10 5.03
C PRO A 80 -11.82 1.81 3.89
N ILE A 81 -11.21 1.06 3.00
CA ILE A 81 -10.50 1.60 1.84
C ILE A 81 -11.41 1.73 0.62
N LYS A 82 -12.45 0.91 0.54
CA LYS A 82 -13.30 0.82 -0.64
C LYS A 82 -13.84 2.17 -1.13
N PRO A 83 -14.29 3.08 -0.25
CA PRO A 83 -14.79 4.38 -0.72
C PRO A 83 -13.76 5.23 -1.46
N TYR A 84 -12.48 4.96 -1.23
CA TYR A 84 -11.39 5.74 -1.83
C TYR A 84 -10.84 5.13 -3.11
N LEU A 85 -11.22 3.89 -3.40
CA LEU A 85 -10.63 3.15 -4.52
C LEU A 85 -11.03 3.69 -5.89
N LEU A 86 -12.25 4.21 -6.02
CA LEU A 86 -12.70 4.71 -7.31
C LEU A 86 -11.83 5.87 -7.80
N PHE A 87 -11.58 6.83 -6.94
CA PHE A 87 -10.72 7.96 -7.28
C PHE A 87 -9.30 7.47 -7.58
N PHE A 88 -8.81 6.56 -6.74
CA PHE A 88 -7.48 6.00 -6.90
C PHE A 88 -7.33 5.27 -8.23
N GLU A 89 -8.31 4.42 -8.56
CA GLU A 89 -8.29 3.69 -9.82
C GLU A 89 -8.32 4.61 -11.04
N ASN A 90 -9.08 5.70 -10.96
CA ASN A 90 -9.15 6.65 -12.07
C ASN A 90 -7.79 7.28 -12.33
N ARG A 91 -7.03 7.55 -11.28
CA ARG A 91 -5.67 8.08 -11.42
C ARG A 91 -4.71 7.04 -11.99
N LEU A 92 -4.84 5.80 -11.52
CA LEU A 92 -4.00 4.72 -12.03
C LEU A 92 -4.24 4.47 -13.52
N LYS A 93 -5.48 4.55 -13.96
CA LYS A 93 -5.82 4.33 -15.38
C LYS A 93 -5.09 5.30 -16.30
N GLU A 94 -4.88 6.53 -15.85
CA GLU A 94 -4.13 7.52 -16.63
C GLU A 94 -2.68 7.10 -16.85
N ARG A 95 -2.19 6.16 -16.06
CA ARG A 95 -0.83 5.64 -16.16
C ARG A 95 -0.79 4.21 -16.65
N GLY A 96 -1.91 3.69 -17.18
CA GLY A 96 -1.98 2.33 -17.69
C GLY A 96 -1.98 1.26 -16.62
N LEU A 97 -2.45 1.61 -15.42
CA LEU A 97 -2.46 0.71 -14.26
C LEU A 97 -3.88 0.55 -13.74
N LYS A 98 -4.06 -0.49 -12.92
CA LYS A 98 -5.35 -0.76 -12.28
C LYS A 98 -5.13 -1.44 -10.93
N VAL A 99 -6.15 -1.37 -10.07
CA VAL A 99 -6.17 -2.16 -8.84
C VAL A 99 -6.62 -3.56 -9.20
N SER A 100 -5.77 -4.56 -8.92
CA SER A 100 -6.11 -5.97 -9.17
C SER A 100 -6.94 -6.53 -8.03
N TYR A 101 -6.57 -6.18 -6.80
CA TYR A 101 -7.30 -6.63 -5.63
C TYR A 101 -6.87 -5.78 -4.44
N TYR A 102 -7.63 -5.88 -3.36
CA TYR A 102 -7.18 -5.41 -2.06
C TYR A 102 -7.55 -6.45 -1.02
N ASP A 103 -6.75 -6.52 0.04
CA ASP A 103 -6.91 -7.56 1.04
C ASP A 103 -6.43 -7.03 2.39
N TYR A 104 -7.25 -7.25 3.41
CA TYR A 104 -6.87 -6.94 4.79
C TYR A 104 -6.08 -8.15 5.32
N GLY A 105 -4.83 -8.19 4.96
CA GLY A 105 -3.86 -9.23 5.04
C GLY A 105 -3.79 -10.11 6.27
N VAL A 106 -2.67 -10.79 6.40
CA VAL A 106 -2.48 -11.83 7.41
C VAL A 106 -2.72 -11.28 8.80
N MET A 107 -3.70 -11.86 9.52
CA MET A 107 -4.05 -11.49 10.90
C MET A 107 -4.46 -10.01 11.03
N TRP A 108 -4.91 -9.42 9.93
CA TRP A 108 -5.36 -8.02 9.90
C TRP A 108 -4.32 -7.03 10.41
N SER A 109 -3.05 -7.33 10.21
CA SER A 109 -1.97 -6.42 10.58
C SER A 109 -1.64 -5.42 9.48
N MET A 110 -2.21 -5.58 8.30
CA MET A 110 -1.96 -4.69 7.18
C MET A 110 -3.10 -4.72 6.18
N LEU A 111 -3.19 -3.64 5.39
CA LEU A 111 -4.02 -3.60 4.20
C LEU A 111 -3.10 -3.65 3.00
N LYS A 112 -3.36 -4.58 2.10
CA LYS A 112 -2.54 -4.78 0.91
C LYS A 112 -3.38 -4.49 -0.33
N ILE A 113 -2.83 -3.69 -1.23
CA ILE A 113 -3.48 -3.34 -2.50
C ILE A 113 -2.54 -3.76 -3.62
N GLY A 114 -3.01 -4.65 -4.48
CA GLY A 114 -2.22 -5.13 -5.60
C GLY A 114 -2.49 -4.31 -6.85
N ILE A 115 -1.44 -3.85 -7.51
CA ILE A 115 -1.51 -3.01 -8.70
C ILE A 115 -0.97 -3.78 -9.90
N SER A 116 -1.69 -3.74 -11.00
CA SER A 116 -1.31 -4.42 -12.23
C SER A 116 -1.39 -3.46 -13.41
N ARG A 117 -0.75 -3.84 -14.51
CA ARG A 117 -0.92 -3.15 -15.78
C ARG A 117 -2.26 -3.55 -16.40
N ILE A 118 -2.86 -2.58 -17.09
CA ILE A 118 -4.10 -2.83 -17.81
C ILE A 118 -3.84 -3.75 -19.01
#